data_8b340d976503e05b32893b6fb8e0542d
#
_entry.id   8b340d976503e05b32893b6fb8e0542d
#
_cell.length_a   1.000
_cell.length_b   1.000
_cell.length_c   1.000
_cell.angle_alpha   90.00
_cell.angle_beta   90.00
_cell.angle_gamma   90.00
#
_symmetry.space_group_name_H-M   'P 1'
#
loop_
_entity.id
_entity.type
_entity.pdbx_description
1 polymer ?
#
loop_
_entity_poly.entity_id
_entity_poly.type
_entity_poly.pdbx_seq_one_letter_code
_entity_poly.pdbx_strand_id
1 'polypeptide(L)'
;MAAASMAAPEPGPPAAPNPASPTPGTPNPGTPHPGALFRGVGVALVTLFDSGGEVDAVSTGKLAAGLAGRGLAAVLVNGTTGEAGTLTGAERTALIEAVRAAVPDPVPVIAGTGAPSLRQADALTRAAVTAGADAVLTWCPPRCADLAGYFAAIGEAAAGRPVLAYHNPFIACADIPVDALAGLPVSGVKDSSGSPDRLLDELARYPGDTYAGSAGYLALAGPMGAAGALLALANLAPEACVRAWGGDAAAQRGLAAQHLAVRAGGPAQLKRMLAGADGTSPVSRIC
;
A
#
# COMPACT_ATOMS: atom_id res chain seq x y z
N MET A 1 -54.66 -51.69 13.44
CA MET A 1 -53.66 -50.85 14.13
C MET A 1 -52.29 -51.31 13.73
N ALA A 2 -51.61 -50.66 12.82
CA ALA A 2 -50.27 -50.98 12.36
C ALA A 2 -49.30 -50.01 13.02
N ALA A 3 -48.32 -50.56 13.76
CA ALA A 3 -47.26 -49.81 14.41
C ALA A 3 -46.20 -49.40 13.38
N ALA A 4 -45.99 -48.08 13.24
CA ALA A 4 -44.92 -47.52 12.44
C ALA A 4 -43.58 -47.68 13.18
N SER A 5 -42.65 -48.44 12.57
CA SER A 5 -41.28 -48.55 13.02
C SER A 5 -40.50 -47.27 12.66
N MET A 6 -40.04 -46.52 13.65
CA MET A 6 -39.10 -45.42 13.46
C MET A 6 -37.71 -45.99 13.33
N ALA A 7 -37.11 -45.87 12.14
CA ALA A 7 -35.71 -46.13 11.92
C ALA A 7 -34.84 -45.06 12.55
N ALA A 8 -33.74 -45.44 13.21
CA ALA A 8 -32.77 -44.52 13.78
C ALA A 8 -32.00 -43.76 12.66
N PRO A 9 -31.59 -42.49 12.87
CA PRO A 9 -30.82 -41.76 11.88
C PRO A 9 -29.43 -42.37 11.70
N GLU A 10 -28.98 -42.43 10.44
CA GLU A 10 -27.60 -42.90 10.08
C GLU A 10 -26.53 -41.96 10.66
N PRO A 11 -25.38 -42.45 11.05
CA PRO A 11 -24.28 -41.61 11.51
C PRO A 11 -23.74 -40.80 10.35
N GLY A 12 -23.62 -39.47 10.57
CA GLY A 12 -23.06 -38.51 9.62
C GLY A 12 -21.61 -38.81 9.28
N PRO A 13 -21.09 -38.25 8.16
CA PRO A 13 -19.71 -38.50 7.72
C PRO A 13 -18.70 -38.06 8.79
N PRO A 14 -17.54 -38.71 8.88
CA PRO A 14 -16.50 -38.38 9.86
C PRO A 14 -16.01 -36.94 9.64
N ALA A 15 -15.78 -36.22 10.74
CA ALA A 15 -15.24 -34.87 10.72
C ALA A 15 -13.89 -34.83 9.99
N ALA A 16 -13.69 -33.84 9.15
CA ALA A 16 -12.43 -33.59 8.47
C ALA A 16 -11.28 -33.49 9.51
N PRO A 17 -10.08 -34.00 9.21
CA PRO A 17 -8.94 -33.92 10.13
C PRO A 17 -8.60 -32.46 10.41
N ASN A 18 -8.39 -32.17 11.68
CA ASN A 18 -7.93 -30.85 12.15
C ASN A 18 -6.61 -30.51 11.41
N PRO A 19 -6.42 -29.29 10.91
CA PRO A 19 -5.16 -28.94 10.27
C PRO A 19 -4.00 -29.19 11.23
N ALA A 20 -2.97 -29.88 10.73
CA ALA A 20 -1.79 -30.28 11.50
C ALA A 20 -1.16 -29.07 12.19
N SER A 21 -0.75 -29.23 13.45
CA SER A 21 0.04 -28.24 14.18
C SER A 21 1.29 -27.88 13.38
N PRO A 22 1.68 -26.57 13.30
CA PRO A 22 2.84 -26.15 12.52
C PRO A 22 4.11 -26.86 13.00
N THR A 23 4.90 -27.34 12.05
CA THR A 23 6.20 -27.98 12.30
C THR A 23 7.15 -26.99 12.97
N PRO A 24 7.93 -27.38 14.01
CA PRO A 24 8.93 -26.50 14.62
C PRO A 24 9.95 -26.02 13.60
N GLY A 25 10.07 -24.70 13.38
CA GLY A 25 10.97 -24.07 12.40
C GLY A 25 10.28 -23.35 11.26
N THR A 26 8.98 -23.52 11.06
CA THR A 26 8.21 -22.68 10.14
C THR A 26 7.96 -21.32 10.80
N PRO A 27 8.26 -20.17 10.13
CA PRO A 27 7.88 -18.86 10.65
C PRO A 27 6.38 -18.84 10.95
N ASN A 28 6.01 -18.39 12.14
CA ASN A 28 4.61 -18.25 12.52
C ASN A 28 3.93 -17.30 11.52
N PRO A 29 2.89 -17.70 10.77
CA PRO A 29 2.17 -16.78 9.93
C PRO A 29 1.66 -15.62 10.80
N GLY A 30 1.97 -14.39 10.41
CA GLY A 30 1.68 -13.18 11.19
C GLY A 30 2.84 -12.64 12.04
N THR A 31 4.01 -13.27 12.06
CA THR A 31 5.23 -12.64 12.61
C THR A 31 5.87 -11.80 11.50
N PRO A 32 5.91 -10.46 11.62
CA PRO A 32 6.51 -9.62 10.59
C PRO A 32 7.98 -10.00 10.35
N HIS A 33 8.39 -10.06 9.09
CA HIS A 33 9.78 -10.35 8.73
C HIS A 33 10.74 -9.38 9.45
N PRO A 34 11.90 -9.84 9.97
CA PRO A 34 12.88 -8.98 10.64
C PRO A 34 13.43 -7.86 9.77
N GLY A 35 13.31 -7.97 8.44
CA GLY A 35 13.82 -7.02 7.45
C GLY A 35 12.75 -6.17 6.75
N ALA A 36 11.57 -5.97 7.34
CA ALA A 36 10.54 -5.11 6.76
C ALA A 36 11.08 -3.71 6.43
N LEU A 37 10.74 -3.18 5.26
CA LEU A 37 11.18 -1.85 4.80
C LEU A 37 10.82 -0.77 5.82
N PHE A 38 9.64 -0.85 6.42
CA PHE A 38 9.20 -0.04 7.56
C PHE A 38 8.09 -0.76 8.32
N ARG A 39 7.81 -0.29 9.56
CA ARG A 39 6.69 -0.76 10.37
C ARG A 39 5.81 0.40 10.78
N GLY A 40 4.48 0.19 10.80
CA GLY A 40 3.53 1.22 11.16
C GLY A 40 2.90 1.90 9.96
N VAL A 41 2.52 3.17 10.10
CA VAL A 41 1.76 3.90 9.08
C VAL A 41 2.68 4.80 8.27
N GLY A 42 2.69 4.63 6.96
CA GLY A 42 3.26 5.56 5.98
C GLY A 42 2.18 6.30 5.20
N VAL A 43 2.57 7.38 4.55
CA VAL A 43 1.69 8.20 3.71
C VAL A 43 1.86 7.86 2.23
N ALA A 44 0.75 7.68 1.51
CA ALA A 44 0.71 7.85 0.07
C ALA A 44 0.51 9.33 -0.21
N LEU A 45 1.63 10.04 -0.43
CA LEU A 45 1.70 11.50 -0.47
C LEU A 45 0.94 12.07 -1.66
N VAL A 46 0.21 13.16 -1.45
CA VAL A 46 -0.33 14.00 -2.55
C VAL A 46 0.83 14.77 -3.20
N THR A 47 0.73 15.03 -4.50
CA THR A 47 1.58 16.02 -5.18
C THR A 47 0.91 17.37 -5.12
N LEU A 48 1.56 18.38 -4.59
CA LEU A 48 1.05 19.73 -4.61
C LEU A 48 1.35 20.40 -5.96
N PHE A 49 0.37 21.12 -6.47
CA PHE A 49 0.51 21.93 -7.66
C PHE A 49 0.27 23.41 -7.31
N ASP A 50 0.91 24.30 -8.04
CA ASP A 50 0.62 25.73 -7.96
C ASP A 50 -0.73 26.08 -8.63
N SER A 51 -1.09 27.36 -8.66
CA SER A 51 -2.33 27.84 -9.27
C SER A 51 -2.38 27.65 -10.79
N GLY A 52 -1.23 27.45 -11.44
CA GLY A 52 -1.10 27.15 -12.86
C GLY A 52 -1.16 25.66 -13.18
N GLY A 53 -1.19 24.81 -12.14
CA GLY A 53 -1.14 23.35 -12.28
C GLY A 53 0.28 22.80 -12.46
N GLU A 54 1.33 23.61 -12.24
CA GLU A 54 2.71 23.14 -12.25
C GLU A 54 3.08 22.48 -10.92
N VAL A 55 4.00 21.53 -10.95
CA VAL A 55 4.43 20.78 -9.76
C VAL A 55 5.15 21.71 -8.77
N ASP A 56 4.64 21.83 -7.56
CA ASP A 56 5.33 22.47 -6.43
C ASP A 56 6.08 21.39 -5.62
N ALA A 57 7.25 21.03 -6.11
CA ALA A 57 8.07 20.01 -5.46
C ALA A 57 8.57 20.44 -4.06
N VAL A 58 8.83 21.73 -3.87
CA VAL A 58 9.30 22.30 -2.59
C VAL A 58 8.21 22.18 -1.52
N SER A 59 6.99 22.61 -1.82
CA SER A 59 5.87 22.50 -0.87
C SER A 59 5.48 21.04 -0.64
N THR A 60 5.58 20.18 -1.66
CA THR A 60 5.38 18.71 -1.51
C THR A 60 6.41 18.10 -0.56
N GLY A 61 7.69 18.48 -0.67
CA GLY A 61 8.75 18.05 0.25
C GLY A 61 8.51 18.51 1.69
N LYS A 62 8.09 19.79 1.88
CA LYS A 62 7.74 20.32 3.21
C LYS A 62 6.57 19.57 3.84
N LEU A 63 5.53 19.27 3.05
CA LEU A 63 4.40 18.45 3.51
C LEU A 63 4.87 17.07 3.96
N ALA A 64 5.71 16.41 3.16
CA ALA A 64 6.28 15.10 3.50
C ALA A 64 7.05 15.11 4.81
N ALA A 65 7.94 16.10 5.01
CA ALA A 65 8.70 16.27 6.25
C ALA A 65 7.80 16.53 7.46
N GLY A 66 6.79 17.38 7.31
CA GLY A 66 5.79 17.64 8.35
C GLY A 66 5.03 16.38 8.76
N LEU A 67 4.64 15.55 7.80
CA LEU A 67 3.96 14.28 8.04
C LEU A 67 4.88 13.25 8.72
N ALA A 68 6.14 13.15 8.29
CA ALA A 68 7.14 12.32 8.96
C ALA A 68 7.34 12.75 10.43
N GLY A 69 7.41 14.07 10.70
CA GLY A 69 7.49 14.63 12.04
C GLY A 69 6.25 14.36 12.92
N ARG A 70 5.12 13.98 12.32
CA ARG A 70 3.88 13.56 13.01
C ARG A 70 3.81 12.04 13.23
N GLY A 71 4.93 11.33 13.11
CA GLY A 71 5.06 9.90 13.44
C GLY A 71 4.75 8.95 12.30
N LEU A 72 4.71 9.41 11.05
CA LEU A 72 4.59 8.51 9.91
C LEU A 72 5.93 7.84 9.61
N ALA A 73 5.87 6.54 9.38
CA ALA A 73 7.02 5.64 9.27
C ALA A 73 7.58 5.49 7.85
N ALA A 74 6.89 6.02 6.83
CA ALA A 74 7.32 5.99 5.43
C ALA A 74 6.59 7.05 4.60
N VAL A 75 7.21 7.47 3.49
CA VAL A 75 6.61 8.37 2.51
C VAL A 75 6.62 7.71 1.13
N LEU A 76 5.45 7.51 0.53
CA LEU A 76 5.31 7.07 -0.86
C LEU A 76 5.03 8.27 -1.75
N VAL A 77 5.97 8.63 -2.59
CA VAL A 77 5.87 9.70 -3.62
C VAL A 77 5.56 9.08 -5.00
N ASN A 78 4.96 9.84 -5.88
CA ASN A 78 4.58 9.38 -7.24
C ASN A 78 3.67 8.14 -7.24
N GLY A 79 2.85 7.97 -6.20
CA GLY A 79 1.78 6.98 -6.19
C GLY A 79 0.52 7.50 -6.89
N THR A 80 -0.55 6.70 -6.89
CA THR A 80 -1.86 7.11 -7.42
C THR A 80 -2.42 8.33 -6.70
N THR A 81 -2.26 8.40 -5.37
CA THR A 81 -2.66 9.55 -4.55
C THR A 81 -1.91 10.83 -4.96
N GLY A 82 -0.66 10.69 -5.40
CA GLY A 82 0.16 11.78 -5.92
C GLY A 82 -0.08 12.07 -7.40
N GLU A 83 -1.16 11.57 -7.99
CA GLU A 83 -1.55 11.82 -9.39
C GLU A 83 -0.46 11.44 -10.41
N ALA A 84 0.30 10.38 -10.14
CA ALA A 84 1.46 9.97 -10.94
C ALA A 84 1.17 9.82 -12.43
N GLY A 85 -0.07 9.46 -12.82
CA GLY A 85 -0.48 9.34 -14.22
C GLY A 85 -0.46 10.67 -14.99
N THR A 86 -0.44 11.81 -14.29
CA THR A 86 -0.42 13.15 -14.89
C THR A 86 0.98 13.78 -14.92
N LEU A 87 1.97 13.11 -14.31
CA LEU A 87 3.32 13.62 -14.15
C LEU A 87 4.24 13.13 -15.27
N THR A 88 5.06 14.04 -15.80
CA THR A 88 6.19 13.72 -16.66
C THR A 88 7.30 13.00 -15.88
N GLY A 89 8.24 12.35 -16.59
CA GLY A 89 9.41 11.73 -15.95
C GLY A 89 10.26 12.74 -15.16
N ALA A 90 10.44 13.93 -15.69
CA ALA A 90 11.19 15.01 -15.03
C ALA A 90 10.52 15.49 -13.73
N GLU A 91 9.20 15.68 -13.75
CA GLU A 91 8.43 16.06 -12.56
C GLU A 91 8.50 14.97 -11.48
N ARG A 92 8.42 13.70 -11.89
CA ARG A 92 8.56 12.57 -10.94
C ARG A 92 9.93 12.55 -10.28
N THR A 93 11.00 12.78 -11.04
CA THR A 93 12.37 12.86 -10.53
C THR A 93 12.51 14.02 -9.54
N ALA A 94 12.09 15.23 -9.93
CA ALA A 94 12.15 16.41 -9.07
C ALA A 94 11.39 16.23 -7.75
N LEU A 95 10.23 15.54 -7.78
CA LEU A 95 9.47 15.22 -6.57
C LEU A 95 10.20 14.26 -5.65
N ILE A 96 10.85 13.22 -6.20
CA ILE A 96 11.62 12.26 -5.38
C ILE A 96 12.79 12.99 -4.72
N GLU A 97 13.56 13.78 -5.46
CA GLU A 97 14.69 14.56 -4.96
C GLU A 97 14.26 15.52 -3.85
N ALA A 98 13.19 16.29 -4.06
CA ALA A 98 12.67 17.24 -3.09
C ALA A 98 12.16 16.55 -1.81
N VAL A 99 11.44 15.43 -1.95
CA VAL A 99 10.92 14.67 -0.81
C VAL A 99 12.08 14.02 -0.06
N ARG A 100 13.06 13.39 -0.76
CA ARG A 100 14.22 12.77 -0.08
C ARG A 100 15.06 13.80 0.67
N ALA A 101 15.27 14.96 0.09
CA ALA A 101 16.02 16.04 0.74
C ALA A 101 15.33 16.61 1.99
N ALA A 102 13.99 16.56 2.04
CA ALA A 102 13.22 17.12 3.14
C ALA A 102 12.89 16.10 4.25
N VAL A 103 12.70 14.82 3.91
CA VAL A 103 12.33 13.77 4.87
C VAL A 103 13.57 13.29 5.63
N PRO A 104 13.56 13.31 6.99
CA PRO A 104 14.73 12.89 7.77
C PRO A 104 14.90 11.37 7.78
N ASP A 105 16.15 10.92 7.94
CA ASP A 105 16.43 9.52 8.26
C ASP A 105 15.87 9.17 9.67
N PRO A 106 15.43 7.93 9.89
CA PRO A 106 15.46 6.76 9.01
C PRO A 106 14.15 6.55 8.21
N VAL A 107 13.34 7.57 7.96
CA VAL A 107 12.05 7.43 7.26
C VAL A 107 12.29 7.18 5.77
N PRO A 108 11.95 5.99 5.22
CA PRO A 108 12.19 5.67 3.82
C PRO A 108 11.26 6.44 2.88
N VAL A 109 11.82 6.87 1.76
CA VAL A 109 11.11 7.45 0.62
C VAL A 109 10.92 6.36 -0.44
N ILE A 110 9.70 5.96 -0.64
CA ILE A 110 9.28 4.94 -1.60
C ILE A 110 8.80 5.64 -2.87
N ALA A 111 9.28 5.26 -4.05
CA ALA A 111 8.83 5.85 -5.30
C ALA A 111 7.84 4.95 -6.04
N GLY A 112 6.69 5.49 -6.46
CA GLY A 112 5.78 4.82 -7.37
C GLY A 112 6.33 4.82 -8.79
N THR A 113 6.58 3.63 -9.37
CA THR A 113 7.21 3.47 -10.70
C THR A 113 6.36 2.67 -11.66
N GLY A 114 5.14 2.27 -11.26
CA GLY A 114 4.21 1.55 -12.13
C GLY A 114 3.86 2.33 -13.40
N ALA A 115 3.82 1.64 -14.54
CA ALA A 115 3.56 2.20 -15.86
C ALA A 115 2.87 1.18 -16.77
N PRO A 116 2.23 1.62 -17.88
CA PRO A 116 1.53 0.73 -18.81
C PRO A 116 2.40 -0.32 -19.51
N SER A 117 3.73 -0.20 -19.46
CA SER A 117 4.65 -1.17 -20.07
C SER A 117 5.88 -1.39 -19.17
N LEU A 118 6.48 -2.59 -19.28
CA LEU A 118 7.74 -2.91 -18.58
C LEU A 118 8.84 -1.89 -18.92
N ARG A 119 8.99 -1.50 -20.19
CA ARG A 119 10.01 -0.52 -20.62
C ARG A 119 9.88 0.82 -19.88
N GLN A 120 8.65 1.30 -19.71
CA GLN A 120 8.38 2.55 -18.99
C GLN A 120 8.61 2.38 -17.48
N ALA A 121 8.13 1.28 -16.90
CA ALA A 121 8.32 0.99 -15.49
C ALA A 121 9.83 0.82 -15.14
N ASP A 122 10.61 0.13 -15.98
CA ASP A 122 12.07 0.01 -15.85
C ASP A 122 12.74 1.40 -15.86
N ALA A 123 12.43 2.22 -16.85
CA ALA A 123 13.02 3.57 -16.96
C ALA A 123 12.67 4.45 -15.75
N LEU A 124 11.41 4.41 -15.28
CA LEU A 124 10.97 5.13 -14.07
C LEU A 124 11.66 4.59 -12.82
N THR A 125 11.87 3.27 -12.73
CA THR A 125 12.55 2.65 -11.59
C THR A 125 14.01 3.10 -11.52
N ARG A 126 14.75 3.06 -12.63
CA ARG A 126 16.15 3.54 -12.69
C ARG A 126 16.24 5.02 -12.32
N ALA A 127 15.35 5.85 -12.88
CA ALA A 127 15.31 7.27 -12.55
C ALA A 127 15.00 7.51 -11.06
N ALA A 128 14.08 6.74 -10.47
CA ALA A 128 13.74 6.84 -9.05
C ALA A 128 14.92 6.49 -8.14
N VAL A 129 15.63 5.41 -8.44
CA VAL A 129 16.86 5.02 -7.70
C VAL A 129 17.92 6.11 -7.79
N THR A 130 18.15 6.65 -8.98
CA THR A 130 19.12 7.74 -9.21
C THR A 130 18.72 9.01 -8.43
N ALA A 131 17.43 9.32 -8.33
CA ALA A 131 16.89 10.44 -7.57
C ALA A 131 16.88 10.23 -6.04
N GLY A 132 17.35 9.06 -5.56
CA GLY A 132 17.54 8.79 -4.14
C GLY A 132 16.37 8.08 -3.46
N ALA A 133 15.48 7.42 -4.20
CA ALA A 133 14.45 6.57 -3.58
C ALA A 133 15.08 5.39 -2.83
N ASP A 134 14.58 5.11 -1.63
CA ASP A 134 15.04 4.00 -0.78
C ASP A 134 14.41 2.66 -1.19
N ALA A 135 13.24 2.71 -1.81
CA ALA A 135 12.50 1.56 -2.34
C ALA A 135 11.59 1.99 -3.50
N VAL A 136 11.07 1.02 -4.23
CA VAL A 136 10.10 1.28 -5.30
C VAL A 136 8.82 0.49 -5.08
N LEU A 137 7.69 1.08 -5.50
CA LEU A 137 6.38 0.45 -5.54
C LEU A 137 5.91 0.41 -6.99
N THR A 138 5.65 -0.78 -7.52
CA THR A 138 5.21 -0.94 -8.91
C THR A 138 4.01 -1.88 -9.04
N TRP A 139 3.13 -1.58 -9.99
CA TRP A 139 2.07 -2.48 -10.43
C TRP A 139 2.44 -3.06 -11.80
N CYS A 140 2.04 -4.30 -12.06
CA CYS A 140 2.28 -4.90 -13.37
C CYS A 140 1.27 -4.38 -14.39
N PRO A 141 1.67 -4.26 -15.68
CA PRO A 141 0.76 -3.85 -16.74
C PRO A 141 -0.46 -4.78 -16.85
N PRO A 142 -1.62 -4.27 -17.31
CA PRO A 142 -2.79 -5.11 -17.55
C PRO A 142 -2.46 -6.27 -18.49
N ARG A 143 -2.98 -7.47 -18.18
CA ARG A 143 -2.73 -8.70 -18.97
C ARG A 143 -1.26 -9.14 -19.01
N CYS A 144 -0.47 -8.80 -17.98
CA CYS A 144 0.88 -9.33 -17.84
C CYS A 144 0.81 -10.86 -17.69
N ALA A 145 1.30 -11.58 -18.67
CA ALA A 145 1.28 -13.04 -18.68
C ALA A 145 2.41 -13.65 -17.79
N ASP A 146 3.49 -12.90 -17.58
CA ASP A 146 4.64 -13.31 -16.77
C ASP A 146 4.90 -12.29 -15.66
N LEU A 147 4.22 -12.48 -14.53
CA LEU A 147 4.39 -11.64 -13.34
C LEU A 147 5.82 -11.75 -12.78
N ALA A 148 6.35 -12.97 -12.71
CA ALA A 148 7.67 -13.20 -12.12
C ALA A 148 8.77 -12.54 -12.95
N GLY A 149 8.75 -12.69 -14.27
CA GLY A 149 9.68 -12.03 -15.18
C GLY A 149 9.55 -10.50 -15.15
N TYR A 150 8.31 -9.97 -15.03
CA TYR A 150 8.11 -8.53 -14.85
C TYR A 150 8.79 -8.01 -13.58
N PHE A 151 8.51 -8.62 -12.41
CA PHE A 151 9.09 -8.18 -11.15
C PHE A 151 10.60 -8.44 -11.07
N ALA A 152 11.13 -9.48 -11.74
CA ALA A 152 12.57 -9.71 -11.85
C ALA A 152 13.26 -8.57 -12.59
N ALA A 153 12.71 -8.15 -13.73
CA ALA A 153 13.26 -7.01 -14.50
C ALA A 153 13.22 -5.69 -13.71
N ILE A 154 12.12 -5.45 -12.95
CA ILE A 154 12.05 -4.29 -12.04
C ILE A 154 13.08 -4.41 -10.91
N GLY A 155 13.32 -5.61 -10.36
CA GLY A 155 14.35 -5.86 -9.35
C GLY A 155 15.75 -5.51 -9.85
N GLU A 156 16.08 -5.86 -11.10
CA GLU A 156 17.33 -5.46 -11.76
C GLU A 156 17.43 -3.93 -11.90
N ALA A 157 16.35 -3.27 -12.36
CA ALA A 157 16.29 -1.81 -12.48
C ALA A 157 16.40 -1.09 -11.13
N ALA A 158 15.91 -1.72 -10.04
CA ALA A 158 15.97 -1.20 -8.68
C ALA A 158 17.37 -1.28 -8.05
N ALA A 159 18.33 -1.96 -8.69
CA ALA A 159 19.75 -1.99 -8.30
C ALA A 159 19.96 -2.29 -6.79
N GLY A 160 19.28 -3.29 -6.27
CA GLY A 160 19.36 -3.74 -4.87
C GLY A 160 18.43 -3.01 -3.90
N ARG A 161 17.65 -2.02 -4.35
CA ARG A 161 16.60 -1.40 -3.52
C ARG A 161 15.40 -2.35 -3.42
N PRO A 162 14.71 -2.39 -2.27
CA PRO A 162 13.49 -3.18 -2.10
C PRO A 162 12.43 -2.82 -3.16
N VAL A 163 11.77 -3.84 -3.69
CA VAL A 163 10.63 -3.71 -4.61
C VAL A 163 9.37 -4.16 -3.91
N LEU A 164 8.37 -3.31 -3.85
CA LEU A 164 7.02 -3.66 -3.38
C LEU A 164 6.11 -3.86 -4.58
N ALA A 165 5.40 -4.99 -4.61
CA ALA A 165 4.32 -5.21 -5.56
C ALA A 165 3.09 -4.37 -5.17
N TYR A 166 2.43 -3.76 -6.13
CA TYR A 166 1.21 -3.00 -5.88
C TYR A 166 -0.01 -3.73 -6.43
N HIS A 167 -0.83 -4.25 -5.52
CA HIS A 167 -2.14 -4.79 -5.85
C HIS A 167 -3.21 -3.72 -5.66
N ASN A 168 -3.84 -3.30 -6.75
CA ASN A 168 -4.96 -2.37 -6.74
C ASN A 168 -5.92 -2.70 -7.91
N PRO A 169 -6.94 -3.52 -7.69
CA PRO A 169 -7.85 -3.98 -8.74
C PRO A 169 -8.68 -2.86 -9.37
N PHE A 170 -8.79 -1.69 -8.70
CA PHE A 170 -9.58 -0.55 -9.20
C PHE A 170 -8.82 0.32 -10.20
N ILE A 171 -7.49 0.29 -10.22
CA ILE A 171 -6.67 1.23 -10.97
C ILE A 171 -5.77 0.53 -11.98
N ALA A 172 -5.08 -0.52 -11.52
CA ALA A 172 -4.06 -1.17 -12.33
C ALA A 172 -4.63 -2.25 -13.25
N CYS A 173 -5.87 -2.66 -13.07
CA CYS A 173 -6.46 -3.81 -13.77
C CYS A 173 -5.59 -5.09 -13.70
N ALA A 174 -4.61 -5.12 -12.84
CA ALA A 174 -3.71 -6.22 -12.61
C ALA A 174 -4.02 -6.80 -11.23
N ASP A 175 -4.73 -7.89 -11.24
CA ASP A 175 -4.93 -8.71 -10.06
C ASP A 175 -3.66 -9.54 -9.85
N ILE A 176 -3.06 -9.44 -8.67
CA ILE A 176 -1.97 -10.31 -8.26
C ILE A 176 -2.60 -11.35 -7.32
N PRO A 177 -2.79 -12.59 -7.76
CA PRO A 177 -3.32 -13.64 -6.91
C PRO A 177 -2.41 -13.87 -5.68
N VAL A 178 -2.98 -14.12 -4.51
CA VAL A 178 -2.19 -14.37 -3.29
C VAL A 178 -1.26 -15.57 -3.48
N ASP A 179 -1.71 -16.61 -4.16
CA ASP A 179 -0.89 -17.77 -4.49
C ASP A 179 0.35 -17.46 -5.32
N ALA A 180 0.29 -16.41 -6.14
CA ALA A 180 1.43 -15.98 -6.95
C ALA A 180 2.46 -15.20 -6.14
N LEU A 181 2.07 -14.49 -5.07
CA LEU A 181 2.94 -13.58 -4.31
C LEU A 181 4.21 -14.28 -3.79
N ALA A 182 4.09 -15.49 -3.27
CA ALA A 182 5.22 -16.25 -2.71
C ALA A 182 6.32 -16.56 -3.76
N GLY A 183 5.96 -16.61 -5.04
CA GLY A 183 6.89 -16.85 -6.16
C GLY A 183 7.45 -15.58 -6.80
N LEU A 184 7.00 -14.38 -6.37
CA LEU A 184 7.49 -13.13 -6.94
C LEU A 184 8.77 -12.66 -6.25
N PRO A 185 9.76 -12.16 -7.00
CA PRO A 185 11.00 -11.61 -6.44
C PRO A 185 10.76 -10.18 -5.91
N VAL A 186 9.90 -10.04 -4.90
CA VAL A 186 9.54 -8.77 -4.27
C VAL A 186 9.71 -8.86 -2.75
N SER A 187 10.00 -7.72 -2.11
CA SER A 187 10.18 -7.63 -0.66
C SER A 187 8.84 -7.60 0.09
N GLY A 188 7.76 -7.24 -0.59
CA GLY A 188 6.44 -7.15 0.01
C GLY A 188 5.37 -6.77 -1.00
N VAL A 189 4.13 -6.73 -0.52
CA VAL A 189 2.96 -6.29 -1.29
C VAL A 189 2.27 -5.14 -0.59
N LYS A 190 1.88 -4.10 -1.35
CA LYS A 190 0.87 -3.13 -0.91
C LYS A 190 -0.47 -3.56 -1.48
N ASP A 191 -1.41 -3.93 -0.62
CA ASP A 191 -2.78 -4.26 -1.01
C ASP A 191 -3.73 -3.08 -0.81
N SER A 192 -4.29 -2.58 -1.91
CA SER A 192 -5.31 -1.52 -1.94
C SER A 192 -6.69 -2.03 -2.37
N SER A 193 -6.95 -3.33 -2.33
CA SER A 193 -8.29 -3.89 -2.58
C SER A 193 -9.32 -3.41 -1.56
N GLY A 194 -8.87 -3.15 -0.32
CA GLY A 194 -9.75 -2.81 0.80
C GLY A 194 -10.50 -4.03 1.36
N SER A 195 -10.06 -5.24 1.03
CA SER A 195 -10.66 -6.50 1.48
C SER A 195 -9.95 -7.02 2.74
N PRO A 196 -10.63 -7.12 3.89
CA PRO A 196 -10.10 -7.80 5.06
C PRO A 196 -9.82 -9.29 4.81
N ASP A 197 -10.65 -9.97 4.01
CA ASP A 197 -10.46 -11.38 3.68
C ASP A 197 -9.17 -11.62 2.90
N ARG A 198 -8.86 -10.71 1.95
CA ARG A 198 -7.58 -10.79 1.23
C ARG A 198 -6.40 -10.52 2.16
N LEU A 199 -6.51 -9.57 3.07
CA LEU A 199 -5.46 -9.35 4.09
C LEU A 199 -5.20 -10.62 4.90
N LEU A 200 -6.27 -11.30 5.37
CA LEU A 200 -6.15 -12.57 6.10
C LEU A 200 -5.44 -13.64 5.28
N ASP A 201 -5.80 -13.75 4.01
CA ASP A 201 -5.22 -14.70 3.09
C ASP A 201 -3.72 -14.41 2.82
N GLU A 202 -3.36 -13.15 2.61
CA GLU A 202 -1.96 -12.72 2.50
C GLU A 202 -1.16 -13.03 3.77
N LEU A 203 -1.67 -12.67 4.95
CA LEU A 203 -0.99 -12.94 6.22
C LEU A 203 -0.84 -14.43 6.51
N ALA A 204 -1.76 -15.27 6.03
CA ALA A 204 -1.70 -16.72 6.22
C ALA A 204 -0.75 -17.43 5.26
N ARG A 205 -0.60 -16.95 4.02
CA ARG A 205 0.06 -17.70 2.94
C ARG A 205 1.25 -16.99 2.28
N TYR A 206 1.34 -15.66 2.39
CA TYR A 206 2.45 -14.92 1.83
C TYR A 206 3.55 -14.72 2.88
N PRO A 207 4.79 -15.22 2.63
CA PRO A 207 5.88 -15.10 3.60
C PRO A 207 6.53 -13.71 3.63
N GLY A 208 6.24 -12.83 2.66
CA GLY A 208 6.78 -11.47 2.59
C GLY A 208 5.96 -10.46 3.38
N ASP A 209 6.36 -9.20 3.31
CA ASP A 209 5.70 -8.12 4.03
C ASP A 209 4.40 -7.68 3.36
N THR A 210 3.31 -7.62 4.12
CA THR A 210 2.02 -7.07 3.67
C THR A 210 1.83 -5.65 4.21
N TYR A 211 1.54 -4.71 3.31
CA TYR A 211 1.24 -3.31 3.60
C TYR A 211 -0.20 -2.97 3.22
N ALA A 212 -1.03 -2.60 4.20
CA ALA A 212 -2.41 -2.21 3.95
C ALA A 212 -2.47 -0.89 3.17
N GLY A 213 -3.20 -0.85 2.07
CA GLY A 213 -3.43 0.34 1.24
C GLY A 213 -4.75 1.06 1.53
N SER A 214 -5.55 0.54 2.46
CA SER A 214 -6.86 1.07 2.82
C SER A 214 -6.94 1.44 4.30
N ALA A 215 -7.47 2.64 4.59
CA ALA A 215 -7.74 3.06 5.97
C ALA A 215 -9.01 2.44 6.56
N GLY A 216 -9.72 1.59 5.82
CA GLY A 216 -10.99 1.01 6.24
C GLY A 216 -10.89 -0.05 7.35
N TYR A 217 -9.69 -0.62 7.59
CA TYR A 217 -9.50 -1.74 8.51
C TYR A 217 -8.17 -1.71 9.29
N LEU A 218 -7.65 -0.52 9.60
CA LEU A 218 -6.34 -0.38 10.27
C LEU A 218 -6.32 -1.03 11.64
N ALA A 219 -7.41 -0.90 12.42
CA ALA A 219 -7.53 -1.52 13.74
C ALA A 219 -7.59 -3.07 13.69
N LEU A 220 -7.73 -3.65 12.52
CA LEU A 220 -7.56 -5.08 12.26
C LEU A 220 -6.15 -5.37 11.76
N ALA A 221 -5.69 -4.64 10.74
CA ALA A 221 -4.46 -4.95 10.03
C ALA A 221 -3.20 -4.90 10.92
N GLY A 222 -3.06 -3.86 11.75
CA GLY A 222 -1.92 -3.72 12.67
C GLY A 222 -1.84 -4.85 13.70
N PRO A 223 -2.90 -5.08 14.53
CA PRO A 223 -2.91 -6.16 15.51
C PRO A 223 -2.76 -7.56 14.92
N MET A 224 -3.17 -7.77 13.67
CA MET A 224 -3.02 -9.06 13.00
C MET A 224 -1.62 -9.29 12.42
N GLY A 225 -0.70 -8.33 12.52
CA GLY A 225 0.69 -8.51 12.16
C GLY A 225 1.07 -8.11 10.75
N ALA A 226 0.25 -7.33 10.03
CA ALA A 226 0.70 -6.67 8.80
C ALA A 226 1.94 -5.81 9.10
N ALA A 227 2.88 -5.71 8.16
CA ALA A 227 4.13 -4.99 8.36
C ALA A 227 3.89 -3.49 8.52
N GLY A 228 2.98 -2.94 7.72
CA GLY A 228 2.65 -1.52 7.76
C GLY A 228 1.43 -1.16 6.92
N ALA A 229 1.19 0.13 6.76
CA ALA A 229 0.17 0.67 5.88
C ALA A 229 0.70 1.86 5.07
N LEU A 230 0.27 2.02 3.82
CA LEU A 230 0.59 3.17 2.95
C LEU A 230 -0.71 3.85 2.52
N LEU A 231 -1.07 4.94 3.16
CA LEU A 231 -2.43 5.47 3.18
C LEU A 231 -2.55 6.87 2.56
N ALA A 232 -3.52 7.06 1.67
CA ALA A 232 -3.93 8.37 1.20
C ALA A 232 -4.47 9.23 2.36
N LEU A 233 -5.26 8.65 3.26
CA LEU A 233 -5.86 9.37 4.39
C LEU A 233 -4.84 9.88 5.40
N ALA A 234 -3.63 9.31 5.45
CA ALA A 234 -2.55 9.78 6.32
C ALA A 234 -2.03 11.18 5.97
N ASN A 235 -2.34 11.72 4.77
CA ASN A 235 -2.11 13.14 4.46
C ASN A 235 -2.97 14.06 5.34
N LEU A 236 -4.18 13.65 5.67
CA LEU A 236 -5.18 14.48 6.38
C LEU A 236 -5.21 14.20 7.89
N ALA A 237 -5.14 12.93 8.28
CA ALA A 237 -5.36 12.48 9.65
C ALA A 237 -4.28 11.48 10.11
N PRO A 238 -2.97 11.83 10.08
CA PRO A 238 -1.88 10.90 10.37
C PRO A 238 -1.96 10.30 11.77
N GLU A 239 -2.21 11.10 12.82
CA GLU A 239 -2.26 10.59 14.19
C GLU A 239 -3.45 9.64 14.42
N ALA A 240 -4.59 9.93 13.79
CA ALA A 240 -5.74 9.04 13.89
C ALA A 240 -5.48 7.71 13.16
N CYS A 241 -4.78 7.74 12.01
CA CYS A 241 -4.33 6.53 11.31
C CYS A 241 -3.35 5.72 12.18
N VAL A 242 -2.39 6.37 12.83
CA VAL A 242 -1.43 5.70 13.73
C VAL A 242 -2.13 5.06 14.92
N ARG A 243 -3.08 5.78 15.58
CA ARG A 243 -3.86 5.18 16.67
C ARG A 243 -4.71 3.99 16.20
N ALA A 244 -5.40 4.14 15.09
CA ALA A 244 -6.21 3.04 14.52
C ALA A 244 -5.32 1.82 14.20
N TRP A 245 -4.13 2.05 13.65
CA TRP A 245 -3.13 0.99 13.40
C TRP A 245 -2.73 0.25 14.68
N GLY A 246 -2.65 0.95 15.81
CA GLY A 246 -2.40 0.36 17.12
C GLY A 246 -3.59 -0.40 17.73
N GLY A 247 -4.70 -0.56 17.00
CA GLY A 247 -5.90 -1.29 17.46
C GLY A 247 -6.99 -0.40 18.08
N ASP A 248 -6.82 0.94 18.09
CA ASP A 248 -7.85 1.85 18.59
C ASP A 248 -9.09 1.86 17.68
N ALA A 249 -10.13 1.12 18.12
CA ALA A 249 -11.40 1.03 17.40
C ALA A 249 -12.17 2.36 17.37
N ALA A 250 -11.98 3.25 18.35
CA ALA A 250 -12.60 4.56 18.35
C ALA A 250 -11.97 5.47 17.30
N ALA A 251 -10.64 5.47 17.20
CA ALA A 251 -9.92 6.14 16.12
C ALA A 251 -10.33 5.59 14.74
N GLN A 252 -10.42 4.27 14.60
CA GLN A 252 -10.89 3.62 13.36
C GLN A 252 -12.29 4.11 12.95
N ARG A 253 -13.25 4.17 13.88
CA ARG A 253 -14.59 4.69 13.60
C ARG A 253 -14.55 6.17 13.23
N GLY A 254 -13.70 6.96 13.89
CA GLY A 254 -13.54 8.39 13.61
C GLY A 254 -13.02 8.69 12.19
N LEU A 255 -12.26 7.77 11.59
CA LEU A 255 -11.75 7.89 10.22
C LEU A 255 -12.80 7.58 9.15
N ALA A 256 -13.93 6.94 9.48
CA ALA A 256 -14.83 6.34 8.50
C ALA A 256 -15.37 7.35 7.47
N ALA A 257 -15.88 8.50 7.92
CA ALA A 257 -16.46 9.50 7.01
C ALA A 257 -15.40 10.07 6.03
N GLN A 258 -14.22 10.40 6.54
CA GLN A 258 -13.12 10.91 5.71
C GLN A 258 -12.61 9.83 4.74
N HIS A 259 -12.47 8.60 5.21
CA HIS A 259 -12.07 7.47 4.36
C HIS A 259 -13.03 7.26 3.20
N LEU A 260 -14.34 7.25 3.46
CA LEU A 260 -15.36 7.09 2.43
C LEU A 260 -15.36 8.26 1.43
N ALA A 261 -15.21 9.49 1.92
CA ALA A 261 -15.13 10.68 1.06
C ALA A 261 -13.91 10.62 0.12
N VAL A 262 -12.73 10.28 0.65
CA VAL A 262 -11.50 10.13 -0.15
C VAL A 262 -11.62 8.97 -1.14
N ARG A 263 -12.22 7.85 -0.72
CA ARG A 263 -12.43 6.69 -1.61
C ARG A 263 -13.35 7.03 -2.79
N ALA A 264 -14.40 7.81 -2.55
CA ALA A 264 -15.36 8.20 -3.58
C ALA A 264 -14.81 9.28 -4.54
N GLY A 265 -14.08 10.27 -4.02
CA GLY A 265 -13.64 11.42 -4.80
C GLY A 265 -12.13 11.47 -5.13
N GLY A 266 -11.38 10.44 -4.75
CA GLY A 266 -9.96 10.29 -5.10
C GLY A 266 -9.04 11.42 -4.63
N PRO A 267 -7.89 11.60 -5.34
CA PRO A 267 -6.90 12.62 -4.99
C PRO A 267 -7.45 14.04 -4.96
N ALA A 268 -8.33 14.39 -5.89
CA ALA A 268 -8.95 15.72 -5.94
C ALA A 268 -9.79 16.02 -4.68
N GLN A 269 -10.55 15.05 -4.19
CA GLN A 269 -11.30 15.21 -2.94
C GLN A 269 -10.37 15.34 -1.74
N LEU A 270 -9.33 14.53 -1.67
CA LEU A 270 -8.35 14.60 -0.60
C LEU A 270 -7.69 15.97 -0.54
N LYS A 271 -7.29 16.54 -1.69
CA LYS A 271 -6.68 17.88 -1.77
C LYS A 271 -7.64 18.98 -1.33
N ARG A 272 -8.93 18.91 -1.71
CA ARG A 272 -9.94 19.86 -1.20
C ARG A 272 -10.08 19.79 0.32
N MET A 273 -10.04 18.60 0.89
CA MET A 273 -10.10 18.41 2.35
C MET A 273 -8.85 18.96 3.04
N LEU A 274 -7.67 18.74 2.48
CA LEU A 274 -6.40 19.30 2.98
C LEU A 274 -6.41 20.84 2.92
N ALA A 275 -6.83 21.42 1.80
CA ALA A 275 -6.92 22.86 1.65
C ALA A 275 -7.82 23.50 2.71
N GLY A 276 -8.92 22.85 3.07
CA GLY A 276 -9.81 23.28 4.14
C GLY A 276 -9.23 23.12 5.55
N ALA A 277 -8.25 22.23 5.74
CA ALA A 277 -7.66 21.92 7.05
C ALA A 277 -6.38 22.73 7.32
N ASP A 278 -5.51 22.92 6.33
CA ASP A 278 -4.16 23.47 6.50
C ASP A 278 -3.78 24.55 5.45
N GLY A 279 -4.69 24.88 4.52
CA GLY A 279 -4.46 25.89 3.49
C GLY A 279 -3.55 25.45 2.35
N THR A 280 -3.28 24.17 2.19
CA THR A 280 -2.54 23.65 1.02
C THR A 280 -3.28 23.89 -0.29
N SER A 281 -2.58 23.86 -1.41
CA SER A 281 -3.20 24.04 -2.73
C SER A 281 -4.21 22.91 -3.03
N PRO A 282 -5.48 23.21 -3.36
CA PRO A 282 -6.48 22.22 -3.75
C PRO A 282 -6.35 21.79 -5.22
N VAL A 283 -5.42 22.37 -5.97
CA VAL A 283 -5.26 22.13 -7.41
C VAL A 283 -4.97 20.65 -7.68
N SER A 284 -5.71 20.07 -8.61
CA SER A 284 -5.56 18.69 -9.08
C SER A 284 -5.50 18.69 -10.61
N ARG A 285 -4.67 17.84 -11.19
CA ARG A 285 -4.61 17.60 -12.64
C ARG A 285 -5.59 16.49 -13.07
N ILE A 286 -6.21 15.81 -12.10
CA ILE A 286 -7.31 14.87 -12.35
C ILE A 286 -8.62 15.63 -12.15
N CYS A 287 -9.48 15.63 -13.16
CA CYS A 287 -10.76 16.35 -13.14
C CYS A 287 -11.73 15.82 -12.07
#